data_7180590d603d28fcd3b09ade5447e139
#
_entry.id   7180590d603d28fcd3b09ade5447e139
#
_cell.length_a   1.000
_cell.length_b   1.000
_cell.length_c   1.000
_cell.angle_alpha   90.00
_cell.angle_beta   90.00
_cell.angle_gamma   90.00
#
_symmetry.space_group_name_H-M   'P 1'
#
loop_
_entity.id
_entity.type
_entity.pdbx_description
1 polymer ?
#
loop_
_entity_poly.entity_id
_entity_poly.type
_entity_poly.pdbx_seq_one_letter_code
_entity_poly.pdbx_strand_id
1 'polypeptide(L)'
;MLASASLTQPHDSIASNDSGILYPISSTLSYSKLSTGHRAFAISLSVSKELDSYAKAILDPRWQEAMQAEIDALKANNNWTICPLHPGKVPIRCKWLYKVKLKVDDSVERYKARLVAKGFTQTERIDFYETFFPVVKFVTVRTLLALAAVSGWHLTQLDVNNAFLHSDLHEEVFMLPPPRFGNKGEVCRLLKSLYGLKQASRQWFAKLSSTIVNQGFVQSKSNYSAFTRIKGVSIIIILVYVDDILIASNDVDALNSFKQLLDSKFKLKDLGTLKYFLGLEVARTTKSISLCQRKYTLDLLVEIGLLVSKPASIPVKQFAKFSNSIGEPISYISQYRRLIGKLLYLTLTKPDICYLVHKLSQFMSSPKVPHLQAAYIIIKYLKKTPRQGLFLSAYSSL
;
A
#
# COMPACT_ATOMS: atom_id res chain seq x y z
N MET A 1 26.56 21.09 63.11
CA MET A 1 25.42 20.18 63.23
C MET A 1 24.35 20.61 62.22
N LEU A 2 24.27 19.99 61.11
CA LEU A 2 23.07 19.95 60.27
C LEU A 2 23.26 18.79 59.28
N ALA A 3 22.40 17.81 59.38
CA ALA A 3 22.45 16.55 58.69
C ALA A 3 22.02 16.73 57.20
N SER A 4 22.84 16.22 56.33
CA SER A 4 22.53 16.04 54.91
C SER A 4 21.70 14.76 54.73
N ALA A 5 20.44 14.91 54.32
CA ALA A 5 19.61 13.81 53.86
C ALA A 5 19.86 13.58 52.39
N SER A 6 20.46 12.46 52.05
CA SER A 6 20.61 11.95 50.69
C SER A 6 19.29 11.34 50.20
N LEU A 7 18.68 11.95 49.18
CA LEU A 7 17.59 11.35 48.43
C LEU A 7 18.15 10.46 47.33
N THR A 8 18.09 9.16 47.56
CA THR A 8 18.29 8.14 46.50
C THR A 8 17.07 8.13 45.58
N GLN A 9 17.30 8.48 44.32
CA GLN A 9 16.30 8.26 43.27
C GLN A 9 16.31 6.79 42.86
N PRO A 10 15.17 6.16 42.60
CA PRO A 10 15.13 4.83 42.01
C PRO A 10 15.48 4.92 40.51
N HIS A 11 16.49 4.15 40.14
CA HIS A 11 16.78 3.84 38.73
C HIS A 11 15.67 2.95 38.16
N ASP A 12 14.66 3.55 37.55
CA ASP A 12 13.81 2.83 36.63
C ASP A 12 14.57 2.67 35.29
N SER A 13 14.97 1.44 35.02
CA SER A 13 15.51 1.02 33.72
C SER A 13 14.41 1.10 32.67
N ILE A 14 14.33 2.24 31.98
CA ILE A 14 13.49 2.39 30.78
C ILE A 14 14.18 1.60 29.67
N ALA A 15 13.61 0.44 29.34
CA ALA A 15 13.94 -0.29 28.14
C ALA A 15 13.75 0.64 26.93
N SER A 16 14.85 0.95 26.24
CA SER A 16 14.87 1.76 25.03
C SER A 16 14.12 1.03 23.91
N ASN A 17 12.84 1.35 23.73
CA ASN A 17 12.12 1.06 22.50
C ASN A 17 12.65 2.01 21.43
N ASP A 18 13.63 1.54 20.65
CA ASP A 18 14.23 2.24 19.52
C ASP A 18 13.25 2.32 18.35
N SER A 19 12.24 3.20 18.47
CA SER A 19 11.24 3.46 17.44
C SER A 19 11.67 4.52 16.42
N GLY A 20 12.79 5.19 16.62
CA GLY A 20 13.30 6.26 15.76
C GLY A 20 12.37 7.48 15.61
N ILE A 21 11.34 7.61 16.44
CA ILE A 21 10.38 8.72 16.44
C ILE A 21 10.97 9.87 17.25
N LEU A 22 11.26 10.98 16.58
CA LEU A 22 11.88 12.19 17.20
C LEU A 22 11.04 12.79 18.33
N TYR A 23 9.70 12.73 18.23
CA TYR A 23 8.76 13.26 19.21
C TYR A 23 7.56 12.30 19.34
N PRO A 24 7.64 11.25 20.15
CA PRO A 24 6.51 10.33 20.33
C PRO A 24 5.31 11.05 20.97
N ILE A 25 4.13 10.80 20.43
CA ILE A 25 2.87 11.43 20.87
C ILE A 25 2.64 11.19 22.37
N SER A 26 2.99 10.02 22.87
CA SER A 26 2.85 9.62 24.26
C SER A 26 3.64 10.47 25.27
N SER A 27 4.75 11.07 24.83
CA SER A 27 5.57 11.96 25.69
C SER A 27 5.08 13.40 25.71
N THR A 28 4.18 13.79 24.78
CA THR A 28 3.82 15.20 24.57
C THR A 28 2.34 15.49 24.78
N LEU A 29 1.46 14.49 24.73
CA LEU A 29 0.00 14.65 24.86
C LEU A 29 -0.56 13.76 25.97
N SER A 30 -1.18 14.38 26.96
CA SER A 30 -2.07 13.68 27.86
C SER A 30 -3.37 13.33 27.11
N TYR A 31 -3.71 12.06 27.04
CA TYR A 31 -4.95 11.58 26.41
C TYR A 31 -6.22 12.17 27.05
N SER A 32 -6.13 12.69 28.27
CA SER A 32 -7.25 13.32 28.98
C SER A 32 -7.75 14.62 28.35
N LYS A 33 -6.92 15.31 27.56
CA LYS A 33 -7.26 16.58 26.90
C LYS A 33 -7.68 16.43 25.45
N LEU A 34 -7.71 15.20 24.91
CA LEU A 34 -8.15 14.93 23.54
C LEU A 34 -9.67 14.82 23.47
N SER A 35 -10.28 15.33 22.38
CA SER A 35 -11.68 15.01 22.07
C SER A 35 -11.86 13.50 21.91
N THR A 36 -13.09 12.99 22.10
CA THR A 36 -13.41 11.56 22.01
C THR A 36 -12.91 10.93 20.72
N GLY A 37 -13.05 11.62 19.58
CA GLY A 37 -12.56 11.14 18.27
C GLY A 37 -11.03 11.11 18.16
N HIS A 38 -10.33 12.11 18.71
CA HIS A 38 -8.86 12.12 18.73
C HIS A 38 -8.30 11.09 19.73
N ARG A 39 -9.02 10.84 20.82
CA ARG A 39 -8.67 9.83 21.82
C ARG A 39 -8.82 8.42 21.26
N ALA A 40 -9.92 8.14 20.54
CA ALA A 40 -10.14 6.89 19.84
C ALA A 40 -9.06 6.66 18.77
N PHE A 41 -8.72 7.68 17.99
CA PHE A 41 -7.63 7.63 17.00
C PHE A 41 -6.26 7.36 17.64
N ALA A 42 -5.91 8.02 18.73
CA ALA A 42 -4.64 7.79 19.43
C ALA A 42 -4.57 6.40 20.08
N ILE A 43 -5.68 5.89 20.59
CA ILE A 43 -5.80 4.54 21.16
C ILE A 43 -5.72 3.49 20.05
N SER A 44 -6.35 3.71 18.88
CA SER A 44 -6.29 2.79 17.75
C SER A 44 -4.86 2.61 17.21
N LEU A 45 -4.04 3.66 17.26
CA LEU A 45 -2.60 3.59 16.95
C LEU A 45 -1.81 2.76 17.98
N SER A 46 -2.32 2.66 19.21
CA SER A 46 -1.65 1.96 20.33
C SER A 46 -2.09 0.50 20.49
N VAL A 47 -3.33 0.17 20.08
CA VAL A 47 -3.99 -1.11 20.42
C VAL A 47 -3.78 -2.18 19.35
N SER A 48 -3.48 -1.85 18.11
CA SER A 48 -3.27 -2.84 17.06
C SER A 48 -1.81 -3.24 16.91
N LYS A 49 -1.21 -3.84 17.93
CA LYS A 49 -0.01 -4.65 17.69
C LYS A 49 -0.43 -5.84 16.85
N GLU A 50 -0.19 -5.75 15.54
CA GLU A 50 -0.38 -6.90 14.63
C GLU A 50 0.41 -8.08 15.20
N LEU A 51 -0.19 -9.28 15.19
CA LEU A 51 0.51 -10.45 15.67
C LEU A 51 1.68 -10.78 14.73
N ASP A 52 2.82 -11.03 15.32
CA ASP A 52 4.08 -11.27 14.62
C ASP A 52 4.40 -12.78 14.46
N SER A 53 3.67 -13.67 15.15
CA SER A 53 3.98 -15.09 15.15
C SER A 53 2.75 -16.00 15.22
N TYR A 54 2.90 -17.18 14.59
CA TYR A 54 1.92 -18.26 14.67
C TYR A 54 1.71 -18.74 16.11
N ALA A 55 2.78 -18.81 16.91
CA ALA A 55 2.71 -19.26 18.30
C ALA A 55 1.80 -18.39 19.18
N LYS A 56 1.72 -17.09 18.90
CA LYS A 56 0.80 -16.19 19.59
C LYS A 56 -0.62 -16.30 19.04
N ALA A 57 -0.75 -16.40 17.70
CA ALA A 57 -2.06 -16.48 17.05
C ALA A 57 -2.85 -17.71 17.42
N ILE A 58 -2.18 -18.86 17.59
CA ILE A 58 -2.83 -20.13 17.92
C ILE A 58 -3.44 -20.15 19.34
N LEU A 59 -3.12 -19.20 20.18
CA LEU A 59 -3.69 -19.07 21.53
C LEU A 59 -5.02 -18.29 21.55
N ASP A 60 -5.38 -17.60 20.47
CA ASP A 60 -6.60 -16.79 20.37
C ASP A 60 -7.59 -17.44 19.38
N PRO A 61 -8.79 -17.84 19.83
CA PRO A 61 -9.80 -18.48 18.99
C PRO A 61 -10.17 -17.68 17.74
N ARG A 62 -10.17 -16.33 17.83
CA ARG A 62 -10.50 -15.45 16.69
C ARG A 62 -9.50 -15.58 15.55
N TRP A 63 -8.21 -15.75 15.88
CA TRP A 63 -7.17 -15.99 14.89
C TRP A 63 -7.18 -17.42 14.38
N GLN A 64 -7.53 -18.40 15.22
CA GLN A 64 -7.72 -19.79 14.76
C GLN A 64 -8.82 -19.87 13.71
N GLU A 65 -9.98 -19.23 13.96
CA GLU A 65 -11.09 -19.14 13.01
C GLU A 65 -10.66 -18.45 11.70
N ALA A 66 -9.95 -17.31 11.79
CA ALA A 66 -9.45 -16.60 10.63
C ALA A 66 -8.45 -17.42 9.80
N MET A 67 -7.57 -18.19 10.43
CA MET A 67 -6.64 -19.10 9.76
C MET A 67 -7.37 -20.29 9.11
N GLN A 68 -8.37 -20.87 9.79
CA GLN A 68 -9.16 -21.98 9.24
C GLN A 68 -9.94 -21.50 8.01
N ALA A 69 -10.60 -20.34 8.08
CA ALA A 69 -11.32 -19.77 6.96
C ALA A 69 -10.42 -19.55 5.72
N GLU A 70 -9.16 -19.11 5.92
CA GLU A 70 -8.20 -18.96 4.82
C GLU A 70 -7.83 -20.33 4.22
N ILE A 71 -7.57 -21.35 5.04
CA ILE A 71 -7.26 -22.71 4.55
C ILE A 71 -8.44 -23.29 3.78
N ASP A 72 -9.65 -23.14 4.27
CA ASP A 72 -10.84 -23.67 3.62
C ASP A 72 -11.09 -22.98 2.27
N ALA A 73 -10.85 -21.67 2.20
CA ALA A 73 -10.91 -20.92 0.94
C ALA A 73 -9.85 -21.40 -0.07
N LEU A 74 -8.61 -21.67 0.39
CA LEU A 74 -7.52 -22.17 -0.46
C LEU A 74 -7.82 -23.60 -0.96
N LYS A 75 -8.39 -24.46 -0.12
CA LYS A 75 -8.81 -25.83 -0.50
C LYS A 75 -9.97 -25.78 -1.51
N ALA A 76 -11.01 -25.01 -1.22
CA ALA A 76 -12.17 -24.85 -2.11
C ALA A 76 -11.78 -24.30 -3.50
N ASN A 77 -10.72 -23.49 -3.55
CA ASN A 77 -10.19 -22.96 -4.80
C ASN A 77 -9.17 -23.90 -5.48
N ASN A 78 -8.89 -25.07 -4.93
CA ASN A 78 -7.90 -26.03 -5.42
C ASN A 78 -6.50 -25.40 -5.63
N ASN A 79 -6.01 -24.65 -4.64
CA ASN A 79 -4.72 -23.96 -4.77
C ASN A 79 -3.54 -24.89 -4.80
N TRP A 80 -3.64 -26.11 -4.19
CA TRP A 80 -2.60 -27.12 -4.17
C TRP A 80 -3.16 -28.54 -4.05
N THR A 81 -2.30 -29.51 -4.37
CA THR A 81 -2.49 -30.93 -4.02
C THR A 81 -1.42 -31.34 -3.02
N ILE A 82 -1.76 -32.24 -2.10
CA ILE A 82 -0.80 -32.85 -1.18
C ILE A 82 -0.14 -34.05 -1.89
N CYS A 83 1.18 -34.10 -1.86
CA CYS A 83 1.95 -35.19 -2.47
C CYS A 83 3.28 -35.41 -1.71
N PRO A 84 3.93 -36.57 -1.88
CA PRO A 84 5.31 -36.71 -1.46
C PRO A 84 6.25 -35.77 -2.20
N LEU A 85 7.32 -35.32 -1.55
CA LEU A 85 8.32 -34.49 -2.20
C LEU A 85 9.10 -35.29 -3.25
N HIS A 86 9.15 -34.81 -4.45
CA HIS A 86 9.94 -35.43 -5.53
C HIS A 86 11.45 -35.29 -5.25
N PRO A 87 12.25 -36.35 -5.58
CA PRO A 87 13.71 -36.29 -5.42
C PRO A 87 14.33 -35.08 -6.11
N GLY A 88 15.27 -34.42 -5.45
CA GLY A 88 15.97 -33.24 -5.99
C GLY A 88 15.20 -31.92 -5.90
N LYS A 89 13.94 -31.90 -5.46
CA LYS A 89 13.17 -30.67 -5.26
C LYS A 89 13.32 -30.11 -3.85
N VAL A 90 13.34 -28.79 -3.73
CA VAL A 90 13.43 -28.07 -2.44
C VAL A 90 12.13 -27.30 -2.24
N PRO A 91 11.31 -27.65 -1.23
CA PRO A 91 10.06 -26.96 -1.01
C PRO A 91 10.29 -25.60 -0.34
N ILE A 92 9.60 -24.57 -0.83
CA ILE A 92 9.57 -23.25 -0.18
C ILE A 92 8.78 -23.33 1.13
N ARG A 93 9.08 -22.42 2.06
CA ARG A 93 8.31 -22.29 3.30
C ARG A 93 7.15 -21.32 3.12
N CYS A 94 6.18 -21.39 4.03
CA CYS A 94 5.13 -20.38 4.16
C CYS A 94 5.19 -19.66 5.51
N LYS A 95 4.41 -18.60 5.64
CA LYS A 95 4.16 -17.89 6.89
C LYS A 95 2.75 -17.34 6.92
N TRP A 96 2.24 -17.11 8.12
CA TRP A 96 1.00 -16.40 8.33
C TRP A 96 1.25 -14.89 8.45
N LEU A 97 0.37 -14.09 7.86
CA LEU A 97 0.25 -12.66 8.09
C LEU A 97 -1.11 -12.39 8.74
N TYR A 98 -1.08 -11.62 9.82
CA TYR A 98 -2.26 -11.29 10.62
C TYR A 98 -2.58 -9.83 10.48
N LYS A 99 -3.86 -9.49 10.26
CA LYS A 99 -4.32 -8.12 10.17
C LYS A 99 -5.69 -7.96 10.81
N VAL A 100 -5.83 -7.02 11.73
CA VAL A 100 -7.13 -6.58 12.25
C VAL A 100 -7.71 -5.58 11.28
N LYS A 101 -8.94 -5.83 10.81
CA LYS A 101 -9.72 -4.86 10.04
C LYS A 101 -10.63 -4.10 10.98
N LEU A 102 -10.58 -2.77 10.89
CA LEU A 102 -11.40 -1.88 11.69
C LEU A 102 -12.50 -1.26 10.82
N LYS A 103 -13.65 -0.99 11.43
CA LYS A 103 -14.72 -0.18 10.84
C LYS A 103 -14.34 1.31 10.89
N VAL A 104 -15.21 2.16 10.36
CA VAL A 104 -15.04 3.63 10.36
C VAL A 104 -15.09 4.21 11.79
N ASP A 105 -15.74 3.52 12.73
CA ASP A 105 -15.86 3.87 14.14
C ASP A 105 -14.73 3.28 15.01
N ASP A 106 -13.67 2.76 14.38
CA ASP A 106 -12.53 2.08 15.00
C ASP A 106 -12.87 0.78 15.76
N SER A 107 -14.11 0.30 15.71
CA SER A 107 -14.45 -1.04 16.21
C SER A 107 -13.86 -2.13 15.27
N VAL A 108 -13.55 -3.29 15.86
CA VAL A 108 -13.03 -4.41 15.07
C VAL A 108 -14.12 -4.92 14.14
N GLU A 109 -13.87 -4.85 12.83
CA GLU A 109 -14.73 -5.44 11.81
C GLU A 109 -14.51 -6.96 11.74
N ARG A 110 -13.23 -7.36 11.60
CA ARG A 110 -12.84 -8.77 11.52
C ARG A 110 -11.35 -8.97 11.70
N TYR A 111 -10.99 -10.17 12.11
CA TYR A 111 -9.63 -10.69 12.08
C TYR A 111 -9.38 -11.31 10.70
N LYS A 112 -8.25 -10.99 10.09
CA LYS A 112 -7.87 -11.53 8.78
C LYS A 112 -6.50 -12.18 8.86
N ALA A 113 -6.42 -13.49 8.61
CA ALA A 113 -5.18 -14.20 8.43
C ALA A 113 -4.96 -14.46 6.92
N ARG A 114 -3.72 -14.39 6.46
CA ARG A 114 -3.32 -14.76 5.10
C ARG A 114 -2.14 -15.71 5.14
N LEU A 115 -2.24 -16.80 4.40
CA LEU A 115 -1.12 -17.70 4.16
C LEU A 115 -0.27 -17.13 3.02
N VAL A 116 1.02 -16.93 3.28
CA VAL A 116 1.95 -16.29 2.34
C VAL A 116 3.16 -17.20 2.14
N ALA A 117 3.48 -17.52 0.90
CA ALA A 117 4.69 -18.25 0.54
C ALA A 117 5.93 -17.36 0.79
N LYS A 118 7.03 -17.98 1.26
CA LYS A 118 8.31 -17.30 1.42
C LYS A 118 9.07 -17.29 0.08
N GLY A 119 8.50 -16.65 -0.94
CA GLY A 119 9.03 -16.61 -2.28
C GLY A 119 10.42 -15.98 -2.44
N PHE A 120 10.92 -15.28 -1.41
CA PHE A 120 12.29 -14.77 -1.41
C PHE A 120 13.36 -15.87 -1.45
N THR A 121 12.99 -17.13 -1.11
CA THR A 121 13.87 -18.31 -1.25
C THR A 121 13.82 -18.95 -2.64
N GLN A 122 12.92 -18.52 -3.52
CA GLN A 122 12.82 -19.01 -4.89
C GLN A 122 14.05 -18.60 -5.72
N THR A 123 14.51 -19.50 -6.56
CA THR A 123 15.64 -19.31 -7.47
C THR A 123 15.14 -19.11 -8.89
N GLU A 124 15.66 -18.09 -9.56
CA GLU A 124 15.37 -17.81 -10.97
C GLU A 124 15.81 -18.98 -11.86
N ARG A 125 15.05 -19.27 -12.90
CA ARG A 125 15.20 -20.38 -13.86
C ARG A 125 14.96 -21.78 -13.28
N ILE A 126 14.74 -21.92 -11.97
CA ILE A 126 14.35 -23.16 -11.30
C ILE A 126 12.90 -23.09 -10.85
N ASP A 127 12.57 -22.09 -10.04
CA ASP A 127 11.23 -21.92 -9.45
C ASP A 127 10.37 -20.92 -10.22
N PHE A 128 10.98 -20.03 -11.00
CA PHE A 128 10.31 -19.04 -11.84
C PHE A 128 11.23 -18.55 -12.95
N TYR A 129 10.66 -18.11 -14.08
CA TYR A 129 11.42 -17.55 -15.22
C TYR A 129 11.41 -16.02 -15.21
N GLU A 130 10.28 -15.41 -14.93
CA GLU A 130 10.10 -13.97 -15.00
C GLU A 130 9.11 -13.49 -13.94
N THR A 131 9.39 -12.33 -13.38
CA THR A 131 8.57 -11.71 -12.32
C THR A 131 7.97 -10.38 -12.74
N PHE A 132 8.46 -9.80 -13.85
CA PHE A 132 7.99 -8.49 -14.30
C PHE A 132 6.52 -8.52 -14.69
N PHE A 133 5.77 -7.55 -14.19
CA PHE A 133 4.40 -7.28 -14.59
C PHE A 133 4.19 -5.76 -14.69
N PRO A 134 3.32 -5.32 -15.61
CA PRO A 134 3.06 -3.91 -15.78
C PRO A 134 2.31 -3.31 -14.58
N VAL A 135 2.72 -2.11 -14.20
CA VAL A 135 2.05 -1.31 -13.17
C VAL A 135 1.59 0.00 -13.79
N VAL A 136 0.39 0.46 -13.42
CA VAL A 136 -0.14 1.71 -13.95
C VAL A 136 0.74 2.90 -13.59
N LYS A 137 1.07 3.70 -14.59
CA LYS A 137 1.84 4.94 -14.39
C LYS A 137 0.91 6.03 -13.83
N PHE A 138 1.33 6.73 -12.79
CA PHE A 138 0.52 7.82 -12.20
C PHE A 138 0.18 8.94 -13.19
N VAL A 139 1.03 9.20 -14.17
CA VAL A 139 0.72 10.13 -15.27
C VAL A 139 -0.56 9.68 -15.99
N THR A 140 -0.68 8.39 -16.33
CA THR A 140 -1.88 7.84 -16.98
C THR A 140 -3.12 7.97 -16.09
N VAL A 141 -2.99 7.76 -14.78
CA VAL A 141 -4.11 7.96 -13.84
C VAL A 141 -4.57 9.42 -13.87
N ARG A 142 -3.65 10.38 -13.75
CA ARG A 142 -3.97 11.81 -13.78
C ARG A 142 -4.59 12.24 -15.11
N THR A 143 -4.05 11.75 -16.23
CA THR A 143 -4.60 12.01 -17.57
C THR A 143 -6.02 11.49 -17.69
N LEU A 144 -6.28 10.25 -17.23
CA LEU A 144 -7.63 9.67 -17.25
C LEU A 144 -8.61 10.48 -16.39
N LEU A 145 -8.18 10.93 -15.20
CA LEU A 145 -9.02 11.72 -14.31
C LEU A 145 -9.30 13.12 -14.89
N ALA A 146 -8.31 13.75 -15.57
CA ALA A 146 -8.50 15.02 -16.27
C ALA A 146 -9.49 14.86 -17.43
N LEU A 147 -9.32 13.83 -18.25
CA LEU A 147 -10.25 13.51 -19.34
C LEU A 147 -11.66 13.26 -18.80
N ALA A 148 -11.79 12.47 -17.74
CA ALA A 148 -13.08 12.21 -17.10
C ALA A 148 -13.74 13.45 -16.49
N ALA A 149 -12.94 14.42 -16.00
CA ALA A 149 -13.45 15.70 -15.51
C ALA A 149 -14.06 16.54 -16.64
N VAL A 150 -13.32 16.70 -17.76
CA VAL A 150 -13.76 17.51 -18.90
C VAL A 150 -14.91 16.83 -19.65
N SER A 151 -14.85 15.51 -19.86
CA SER A 151 -15.86 14.77 -20.63
C SER A 151 -17.07 14.31 -19.80
N GLY A 152 -17.10 14.57 -18.50
CA GLY A 152 -18.20 14.14 -17.63
C GLY A 152 -18.30 12.62 -17.41
N TRP A 153 -17.25 11.82 -17.71
CA TRP A 153 -17.31 10.37 -17.69
C TRP A 153 -17.51 9.79 -16.29
N HIS A 154 -18.19 8.67 -16.22
CA HIS A 154 -18.34 7.90 -14.99
C HIS A 154 -17.00 7.26 -14.60
N LEU A 155 -16.72 7.30 -13.30
CA LEU A 155 -15.50 6.69 -12.71
C LEU A 155 -15.94 5.70 -11.65
N THR A 156 -15.54 4.45 -11.77
CA THR A 156 -15.82 3.40 -10.79
C THR A 156 -14.56 2.64 -10.43
N GLN A 157 -14.51 2.16 -9.20
CA GLN A 157 -13.39 1.38 -8.68
C GLN A 157 -13.86 -0.02 -8.30
N LEU A 158 -13.10 -1.02 -8.70
CA LEU A 158 -13.29 -2.41 -8.34
C LEU A 158 -12.05 -2.92 -7.61
N ASP A 159 -12.26 -3.83 -6.66
CA ASP A 159 -11.21 -4.57 -5.94
C ASP A 159 -11.40 -6.07 -6.21
N VAL A 160 -10.35 -6.75 -6.61
CA VAL A 160 -10.43 -8.19 -6.90
C VAL A 160 -10.11 -8.98 -5.63
N ASN A 161 -11.09 -9.72 -5.14
CA ASN A 161 -10.89 -10.55 -3.97
C ASN A 161 -9.87 -11.66 -4.24
N ASN A 162 -8.79 -11.68 -3.45
CA ASN A 162 -7.75 -12.72 -3.54
C ASN A 162 -7.19 -12.91 -4.96
N ALA A 163 -6.88 -11.82 -5.64
CA ALA A 163 -6.49 -11.75 -7.05
C ALA A 163 -5.51 -12.85 -7.48
N PHE A 164 -4.44 -13.07 -6.73
CA PHE A 164 -3.42 -14.07 -7.08
C PHE A 164 -3.95 -15.52 -7.08
N LEU A 165 -4.97 -15.81 -6.27
CA LEU A 165 -5.55 -17.16 -6.19
C LEU A 165 -6.38 -17.55 -7.41
N HIS A 166 -6.68 -16.59 -8.31
CA HIS A 166 -7.40 -16.84 -9.56
C HIS A 166 -6.47 -17.29 -10.70
N SER A 167 -5.15 -17.08 -10.58
CA SER A 167 -4.20 -17.38 -11.64
C SER A 167 -3.58 -18.77 -11.49
N ASP A 168 -3.56 -19.51 -12.58
CA ASP A 168 -2.92 -20.81 -12.67
C ASP A 168 -1.40 -20.64 -12.58
N LEU A 169 -0.72 -21.56 -11.92
CA LEU A 169 0.73 -21.59 -11.79
C LEU A 169 1.28 -22.59 -12.82
N HIS A 170 2.07 -22.10 -13.76
CA HIS A 170 2.64 -22.96 -14.80
C HIS A 170 3.93 -23.65 -14.37
N GLU A 171 4.65 -23.02 -13.46
CA GLU A 171 5.88 -23.56 -12.90
C GLU A 171 5.59 -24.58 -11.80
N GLU A 172 6.40 -25.61 -11.70
CA GLU A 172 6.29 -26.61 -10.65
C GLU A 172 6.90 -26.09 -9.35
N VAL A 173 6.06 -25.70 -8.41
CA VAL A 173 6.47 -25.17 -7.12
C VAL A 173 5.91 -26.02 -5.99
N PHE A 174 6.81 -26.51 -5.12
CA PHE A 174 6.47 -27.24 -3.90
C PHE A 174 6.60 -26.32 -2.69
N MET A 175 5.65 -26.41 -1.77
CA MET A 175 5.62 -25.63 -0.53
C MET A 175 5.41 -26.56 0.67
N LEU A 176 6.14 -26.32 1.77
CA LEU A 176 5.86 -27.01 3.01
C LEU A 176 4.45 -26.65 3.50
N PRO A 177 3.66 -27.63 3.96
CA PRO A 177 2.35 -27.37 4.53
C PRO A 177 2.44 -26.35 5.67
N PRO A 178 1.41 -25.49 5.86
CA PRO A 178 1.36 -24.65 7.05
C PRO A 178 1.28 -25.51 8.31
N PRO A 179 1.71 -24.98 9.48
CA PRO A 179 1.69 -25.73 10.74
C PRO A 179 0.31 -26.34 11.02
N ARG A 180 0.28 -27.62 11.42
CA ARG A 180 -0.93 -28.45 11.66
C ARG A 180 -1.73 -28.86 10.42
N PHE A 181 -1.25 -28.58 9.22
CA PHE A 181 -1.86 -29.02 7.97
C PHE A 181 -0.87 -29.88 7.20
N GLY A 182 -1.24 -31.15 6.96
CA GLY A 182 -0.40 -32.14 6.28
C GLY A 182 0.36 -33.07 7.24
N ASN A 183 0.77 -34.22 6.71
CA ASN A 183 1.54 -35.23 7.45
C ASN A 183 3.05 -34.99 7.27
N LYS A 184 3.84 -35.65 8.11
CA LYS A 184 5.30 -35.60 8.02
C LYS A 184 5.78 -36.20 6.68
N GLY A 185 6.56 -35.43 5.93
CA GLY A 185 7.09 -35.84 4.62
C GLY A 185 6.23 -35.48 3.42
N GLU A 186 5.03 -34.93 3.64
CA GLU A 186 4.16 -34.37 2.58
C GLU A 186 4.48 -32.92 2.28
N VAL A 187 4.24 -32.53 1.03
CA VAL A 187 4.33 -31.14 0.54
C VAL A 187 3.08 -30.74 -0.23
N CYS A 188 2.82 -29.44 -0.29
CA CYS A 188 1.83 -28.85 -1.17
C CYS A 188 2.46 -28.60 -2.54
N ARG A 189 2.03 -29.29 -3.59
CA ARG A 189 2.30 -28.91 -4.98
C ARG A 189 1.32 -27.81 -5.35
N LEU A 190 1.82 -26.63 -5.59
CA LEU A 190 0.98 -25.47 -5.91
C LEU A 190 0.44 -25.59 -7.35
N LEU A 191 -0.87 -25.46 -7.52
CA LEU A 191 -1.58 -25.46 -8.80
C LEU A 191 -1.93 -24.03 -9.22
N LYS A 192 -2.16 -23.13 -8.26
CA LYS A 192 -2.45 -21.72 -8.46
C LYS A 192 -1.48 -20.86 -7.68
N SER A 193 -1.32 -19.63 -8.13
CA SER A 193 -0.48 -18.66 -7.47
C SER A 193 -0.93 -18.41 -6.03
N LEU A 194 0.03 -18.12 -5.16
CA LEU A 194 -0.18 -17.78 -3.77
C LEU A 194 0.52 -16.45 -3.47
N TYR A 195 0.00 -15.71 -2.49
CA TYR A 195 0.67 -14.51 -2.01
C TYR A 195 2.12 -14.80 -1.62
N GLY A 196 3.03 -13.91 -2.00
CA GLY A 196 4.45 -14.02 -1.68
C GLY A 196 5.31 -14.76 -2.71
N LEU A 197 4.73 -15.48 -3.68
CA LEU A 197 5.48 -16.01 -4.82
C LEU A 197 5.98 -14.85 -5.70
N LYS A 198 7.20 -14.96 -6.22
CA LYS A 198 7.80 -13.93 -7.07
C LYS A 198 7.02 -13.70 -8.37
N GLN A 199 6.48 -14.76 -8.98
CA GLN A 199 5.72 -14.71 -10.23
C GLN A 199 4.22 -14.44 -10.07
N ALA A 200 3.67 -14.40 -8.84
CA ALA A 200 2.23 -14.31 -8.61
C ALA A 200 1.57 -13.11 -9.29
N SER A 201 2.19 -11.93 -9.19
CA SER A 201 1.66 -10.70 -9.81
C SER A 201 1.65 -10.78 -11.34
N ARG A 202 2.68 -11.41 -11.94
CA ARG A 202 2.77 -11.60 -13.39
C ARG A 202 1.70 -12.57 -13.90
N GLN A 203 1.53 -13.72 -13.22
CA GLN A 203 0.52 -14.72 -13.59
C GLN A 203 -0.90 -14.14 -13.49
N TRP A 204 -1.17 -13.40 -12.40
CA TRP A 204 -2.44 -12.70 -12.23
C TRP A 204 -2.67 -11.67 -13.34
N PHE A 205 -1.69 -10.82 -13.63
CA PHE A 205 -1.82 -9.83 -14.70
C PHE A 205 -2.06 -10.47 -16.07
N ALA A 206 -1.39 -11.58 -16.39
CA ALA A 206 -1.59 -12.33 -17.60
C ALA A 206 -3.03 -12.87 -17.74
N LYS A 207 -3.58 -13.43 -16.64
CA LYS A 207 -4.96 -13.94 -16.60
C LYS A 207 -5.99 -12.82 -16.78
N LEU A 208 -5.81 -11.71 -16.05
CA LEU A 208 -6.73 -10.57 -16.12
C LEU A 208 -6.66 -9.89 -17.49
N SER A 209 -5.45 -9.62 -18.00
CA SER A 209 -5.27 -8.94 -19.28
C SER A 209 -5.83 -9.76 -20.45
N SER A 210 -5.60 -11.08 -20.49
CA SER A 210 -6.21 -11.94 -21.50
C SER A 210 -7.74 -11.92 -21.43
N THR A 211 -8.30 -11.92 -20.23
CA THR A 211 -9.75 -11.81 -20.04
C THR A 211 -10.30 -10.48 -20.57
N ILE A 212 -9.61 -9.37 -20.31
CA ILE A 212 -10.01 -8.04 -20.78
C ILE A 212 -9.88 -7.95 -22.32
N VAL A 213 -8.77 -8.41 -22.90
CA VAL A 213 -8.55 -8.40 -24.36
C VAL A 213 -9.59 -9.24 -25.09
N ASN A 214 -9.96 -10.41 -24.56
CA ASN A 214 -11.01 -11.27 -25.13
C ASN A 214 -12.41 -10.60 -25.13
N GLN A 215 -12.59 -9.48 -24.43
CA GLN A 215 -13.82 -8.66 -24.48
C GLN A 215 -13.71 -7.50 -25.50
N GLY A 216 -12.73 -7.54 -26.37
CA GLY A 216 -12.52 -6.56 -27.42
C GLY A 216 -11.83 -5.27 -26.98
N PHE A 217 -11.14 -5.31 -25.82
CA PHE A 217 -10.29 -4.19 -25.40
C PHE A 217 -8.91 -4.28 -26.07
N VAL A 218 -8.35 -3.13 -26.38
CA VAL A 218 -6.99 -2.98 -26.88
C VAL A 218 -6.09 -2.52 -25.74
N GLN A 219 -5.01 -3.26 -25.51
CA GLN A 219 -3.99 -2.91 -24.52
C GLN A 219 -3.09 -1.79 -25.05
N SER A 220 -2.82 -0.78 -24.23
CA SER A 220 -1.96 0.34 -24.61
C SER A 220 -0.50 -0.05 -24.68
N LYS A 221 0.18 0.29 -25.77
CA LYS A 221 1.63 0.06 -25.94
C LYS A 221 2.50 0.97 -25.06
N SER A 222 2.01 2.16 -24.66
CA SER A 222 2.75 3.09 -23.80
C SER A 222 2.57 2.80 -22.29
N ASN A 223 1.48 2.10 -21.94
CA ASN A 223 1.19 1.67 -20.57
C ASN A 223 0.41 0.36 -20.61
N TYR A 224 1.09 -0.76 -20.49
CA TYR A 224 0.48 -2.10 -20.58
C TYR A 224 -0.63 -2.36 -19.53
N SER A 225 -0.71 -1.57 -18.47
CA SER A 225 -1.80 -1.65 -17.48
C SER A 225 -3.06 -0.85 -17.89
N ALA A 226 -3.08 -0.24 -19.06
CA ALA A 226 -4.20 0.50 -19.60
C ALA A 226 -4.84 -0.25 -20.77
N PHE A 227 -6.17 -0.34 -20.76
CA PHE A 227 -6.95 -1.00 -21.79
C PHE A 227 -8.07 -0.06 -22.25
N THR A 228 -8.36 -0.01 -23.55
CA THR A 228 -9.39 0.85 -24.12
C THR A 228 -10.29 0.05 -25.04
N ARG A 229 -11.59 0.25 -24.95
CA ARG A 229 -12.57 -0.26 -25.91
C ARG A 229 -13.44 0.88 -26.41
N ILE A 230 -13.55 0.99 -27.73
CA ILE A 230 -14.39 1.97 -28.41
C ILE A 230 -15.36 1.21 -29.29
N LYS A 231 -16.68 1.39 -29.08
CA LYS A 231 -17.76 0.82 -29.88
C LYS A 231 -18.75 1.92 -30.23
N GLY A 232 -18.68 2.45 -31.46
CA GLY A 232 -19.43 3.64 -31.84
C GLY A 232 -19.06 4.82 -30.94
N VAL A 233 -20.04 5.37 -30.24
CA VAL A 233 -19.83 6.49 -29.28
C VAL A 233 -19.46 6.02 -27.88
N SER A 234 -19.60 4.74 -27.58
CA SER A 234 -19.32 4.16 -26.24
C SER A 234 -17.81 3.95 -26.08
N ILE A 235 -17.25 4.53 -25.05
CA ILE A 235 -15.83 4.45 -24.69
C ILE A 235 -15.69 3.91 -23.28
N ILE A 236 -14.85 2.89 -23.11
CA ILE A 236 -14.45 2.37 -21.79
C ILE A 236 -12.93 2.33 -21.71
N ILE A 237 -12.38 2.93 -20.68
CA ILE A 237 -10.94 2.88 -20.35
C ILE A 237 -10.77 2.20 -19.00
N ILE A 238 -9.87 1.23 -18.93
CA ILE A 238 -9.55 0.46 -17.74
C ILE A 238 -8.08 0.70 -17.38
N LEU A 239 -7.83 0.98 -16.11
CA LEU A 239 -6.49 1.00 -15.53
C LEU A 239 -6.40 -0.10 -14.46
N VAL A 240 -5.39 -0.95 -14.57
CA VAL A 240 -5.16 -2.08 -13.66
C VAL A 240 -3.93 -1.80 -12.79
N TYR A 241 -4.10 -1.94 -11.47
CA TYR A 241 -3.00 -1.91 -10.51
C TYR A 241 -3.15 -3.10 -9.54
N VAL A 242 -2.53 -4.22 -9.89
CA VAL A 242 -2.62 -5.50 -9.16
C VAL A 242 -4.08 -5.94 -9.01
N ASP A 243 -4.66 -5.79 -7.83
CA ASP A 243 -6.05 -6.10 -7.46
C ASP A 243 -7.01 -4.91 -7.60
N ASP A 244 -6.49 -3.68 -7.67
CA ASP A 244 -7.27 -2.47 -7.88
C ASP A 244 -7.51 -2.18 -9.36
N ILE A 245 -8.75 -2.00 -9.77
CA ILE A 245 -9.16 -1.68 -11.14
C ILE A 245 -9.95 -0.37 -11.13
N LEU A 246 -9.46 0.62 -11.90
CA LEU A 246 -10.19 1.85 -12.18
C LEU A 246 -10.79 1.81 -13.57
N ILE A 247 -12.09 2.07 -13.68
CA ILE A 247 -12.80 2.10 -14.96
C ILE A 247 -13.41 3.50 -15.17
N ALA A 248 -13.17 4.06 -16.35
CA ALA A 248 -13.79 5.29 -16.81
C ALA A 248 -14.63 5.01 -18.06
N SER A 249 -15.84 5.55 -18.15
CA SER A 249 -16.71 5.39 -19.31
C SER A 249 -17.72 6.54 -19.45
N ASN A 250 -18.10 6.85 -20.68
CA ASN A 250 -19.23 7.71 -21.00
C ASN A 250 -20.55 6.93 -21.11
N ASP A 251 -20.53 5.59 -21.00
CA ASP A 251 -21.65 4.67 -21.18
C ASP A 251 -21.80 3.80 -19.93
N VAL A 252 -22.84 4.09 -19.13
CA VAL A 252 -23.11 3.39 -17.85
C VAL A 252 -23.56 1.94 -18.07
N ASP A 253 -24.32 1.67 -19.10
CA ASP A 253 -24.86 0.33 -19.35
C ASP A 253 -23.74 -0.62 -19.81
N ALA A 254 -22.90 -0.15 -20.72
CA ALA A 254 -21.72 -0.88 -21.15
C ALA A 254 -20.71 -1.10 -20.00
N LEU A 255 -20.57 -0.11 -19.09
CA LEU A 255 -19.77 -0.21 -17.87
C LEU A 255 -20.34 -1.31 -16.93
N ASN A 256 -21.63 -1.29 -16.65
CA ASN A 256 -22.27 -2.26 -15.75
C ASN A 256 -22.22 -3.69 -16.32
N SER A 257 -22.47 -3.86 -17.61
CA SER A 257 -22.34 -5.15 -18.29
C SER A 257 -20.92 -5.71 -18.18
N PHE A 258 -19.91 -4.86 -18.33
CA PHE A 258 -18.52 -5.28 -18.19
C PHE A 258 -18.17 -5.63 -16.73
N LYS A 259 -18.67 -4.89 -15.73
CA LYS A 259 -18.51 -5.21 -14.31
C LYS A 259 -19.08 -6.59 -13.98
N GLN A 260 -20.31 -6.89 -14.44
CA GLN A 260 -20.96 -8.20 -14.24
C GLN A 260 -20.12 -9.34 -14.84
N LEU A 261 -19.59 -9.14 -16.04
CA LEU A 261 -18.72 -10.11 -16.69
C LEU A 261 -17.43 -10.37 -15.89
N LEU A 262 -16.78 -9.32 -15.39
CA LEU A 262 -15.58 -9.48 -14.56
C LEU A 262 -15.91 -10.18 -13.24
N ASP A 263 -17.05 -9.83 -12.59
CA ASP A 263 -17.49 -10.43 -11.34
C ASP A 263 -17.77 -11.93 -11.48
N SER A 264 -18.38 -12.34 -12.58
CA SER A 264 -18.62 -13.76 -12.87
C SER A 264 -17.33 -14.59 -12.98
N LYS A 265 -16.18 -13.95 -13.29
CA LYS A 265 -14.89 -14.62 -13.46
C LYS A 265 -13.96 -14.51 -12.24
N PHE A 266 -14.01 -13.41 -11.50
CA PHE A 266 -12.98 -13.05 -10.51
C PHE A 266 -13.51 -12.70 -9.12
N LYS A 267 -14.82 -12.75 -8.87
CA LYS A 267 -15.43 -12.37 -7.58
C LYS A 267 -14.97 -10.98 -7.13
N LEU A 268 -15.48 -9.96 -7.78
CA LEU A 268 -15.12 -8.57 -7.53
C LEU A 268 -15.86 -8.00 -6.32
N LYS A 269 -15.24 -7.02 -5.71
CA LYS A 269 -15.90 -6.07 -4.83
C LYS A 269 -16.05 -4.74 -5.57
N ASP A 270 -17.29 -4.38 -5.92
CA ASP A 270 -17.57 -3.05 -6.44
C ASP A 270 -17.48 -2.02 -5.30
N LEU A 271 -16.53 -1.11 -5.40
CA LEU A 271 -16.34 -0.02 -4.45
C LEU A 271 -17.14 1.22 -4.81
N GLY A 272 -17.90 1.16 -5.93
CA GLY A 272 -18.73 2.24 -6.43
C GLY A 272 -17.95 3.39 -7.06
N THR A 273 -18.47 4.60 -6.94
CA THR A 273 -17.82 5.80 -7.48
C THR A 273 -16.47 6.01 -6.85
N LEU A 274 -15.49 6.37 -7.68
CA LEU A 274 -14.11 6.60 -7.26
C LEU A 274 -14.00 7.65 -6.16
N LYS A 275 -13.48 7.26 -4.99
CA LYS A 275 -13.19 8.14 -3.85
C LYS A 275 -11.74 8.08 -3.40
N TYR A 276 -11.10 6.94 -3.60
CA TYR A 276 -9.73 6.71 -3.14
C TYR A 276 -9.04 5.68 -4.05
N PHE A 277 -7.94 6.05 -4.69
CA PHE A 277 -7.22 5.17 -5.59
C PHE A 277 -5.72 5.34 -5.42
N LEU A 278 -5.02 4.26 -5.11
CA LEU A 278 -3.56 4.25 -4.95
C LEU A 278 -3.04 5.38 -4.05
N GLY A 279 -3.70 5.63 -2.92
CA GLY A 279 -3.31 6.69 -1.99
C GLY A 279 -3.73 8.11 -2.39
N LEU A 280 -4.39 8.27 -3.54
CA LEU A 280 -5.02 9.53 -3.96
C LEU A 280 -6.45 9.59 -3.43
N GLU A 281 -6.77 10.62 -2.68
CA GLU A 281 -8.14 10.99 -2.33
C GLU A 281 -8.75 11.77 -3.49
N VAL A 282 -9.90 11.31 -3.99
CA VAL A 282 -10.59 11.88 -5.15
C VAL A 282 -11.93 12.44 -4.70
N ALA A 283 -12.10 13.74 -4.83
CA ALA A 283 -13.37 14.41 -4.62
C ALA A 283 -13.89 14.92 -5.97
N ARG A 284 -15.13 14.60 -6.31
CA ARG A 284 -15.74 14.97 -7.59
C ARG A 284 -16.98 15.82 -7.37
N THR A 285 -17.09 16.87 -8.17
CA THR A 285 -18.29 17.68 -8.36
C THR A 285 -18.70 17.66 -9.83
N THR A 286 -19.80 18.28 -10.19
CA THR A 286 -20.20 18.46 -11.60
C THR A 286 -19.21 19.33 -12.39
N LYS A 287 -18.43 20.18 -11.71
CA LYS A 287 -17.53 21.17 -12.31
C LYS A 287 -16.05 20.84 -12.20
N SER A 288 -15.68 19.77 -11.45
CA SER A 288 -14.27 19.48 -11.19
C SER A 288 -14.03 18.12 -10.57
N ILE A 289 -12.77 17.67 -10.67
CA ILE A 289 -12.20 16.61 -9.85
C ILE A 289 -11.01 17.17 -9.07
N SER A 290 -11.01 17.02 -7.75
CA SER A 290 -9.91 17.39 -6.87
C SER A 290 -9.16 16.16 -6.39
N LEU A 291 -7.83 16.19 -6.46
CA LEU A 291 -6.95 15.10 -6.05
C LEU A 291 -6.05 15.58 -4.92
N CYS A 292 -6.04 14.87 -3.78
CA CYS A 292 -5.09 15.15 -2.71
C CYS A 292 -4.59 13.84 -2.06
N GLN A 293 -3.59 13.97 -1.20
CA GLN A 293 -3.01 12.87 -0.41
C GLN A 293 -3.00 13.24 1.08
N ARG A 294 -4.16 13.73 1.56
CA ARG A 294 -4.29 14.23 2.94
C ARG A 294 -3.95 13.15 3.96
N LYS A 295 -4.58 11.96 3.85
CA LYS A 295 -4.33 10.85 4.77
C LYS A 295 -2.85 10.49 4.81
N TYR A 296 -2.25 10.28 3.64
CA TYR A 296 -0.83 9.94 3.54
C TYR A 296 0.08 11.02 4.16
N THR A 297 -0.24 12.31 3.97
CA THR A 297 0.50 13.42 4.59
C THR A 297 0.41 13.38 6.12
N LEU A 298 -0.78 13.09 6.67
CA LEU A 298 -0.98 12.99 8.11
C LEU A 298 -0.28 11.74 8.69
N ASP A 299 -0.40 10.60 8.03
CA ASP A 299 0.28 9.36 8.43
C ASP A 299 1.82 9.56 8.45
N LEU A 300 2.37 10.28 7.46
CA LEU A 300 3.79 10.63 7.42
C LEU A 300 4.21 11.54 8.58
N LEU A 301 3.37 12.55 8.93
CA LEU A 301 3.61 13.42 10.08
C LEU A 301 3.61 12.66 11.40
N VAL A 302 2.73 11.68 11.55
CA VAL A 302 2.68 10.80 12.73
C VAL A 302 3.93 9.93 12.80
N GLU A 303 4.29 9.26 11.72
CA GLU A 303 5.43 8.35 11.66
C GLU A 303 6.76 9.03 12.01
N ILE A 304 6.93 10.30 11.57
CA ILE A 304 8.15 11.08 11.85
C ILE A 304 8.08 11.79 13.21
N GLY A 305 6.94 11.78 13.90
CA GLY A 305 6.75 12.48 15.16
C GLY A 305 6.65 14.01 15.01
N LEU A 306 6.25 14.52 13.84
CA LEU A 306 6.12 15.95 13.57
C LEU A 306 4.67 16.47 13.64
N LEU A 307 3.71 15.63 14.05
CA LEU A 307 2.29 16.00 14.07
C LEU A 307 2.02 17.21 14.99
N VAL A 308 2.74 17.36 16.10
CA VAL A 308 2.59 18.49 17.04
C VAL A 308 3.56 19.65 16.78
N SER A 309 4.48 19.52 15.81
CA SER A 309 5.46 20.55 15.50
C SER A 309 4.81 21.82 14.94
N LYS A 310 5.46 22.99 15.08
CA LYS A 310 5.00 24.23 14.43
C LYS A 310 5.06 24.11 12.91
N PRO A 311 3.99 24.41 12.17
CA PRO A 311 4.01 24.40 10.68
C PRO A 311 5.01 25.41 10.12
N ALA A 312 5.63 25.09 8.98
CA ALA A 312 6.45 26.02 8.22
C ALA A 312 5.58 26.76 7.18
N SER A 313 5.89 28.02 6.92
CA SER A 313 5.19 28.83 5.91
C SER A 313 5.71 28.61 4.48
N ILE A 314 6.98 28.22 4.36
CA ILE A 314 7.67 27.94 3.09
C ILE A 314 8.36 26.57 3.17
N PRO A 315 8.48 25.84 2.05
CA PRO A 315 9.04 24.48 2.05
C PRO A 315 10.57 24.46 2.17
N VAL A 316 11.24 25.60 2.03
CA VAL A 316 12.70 25.71 2.13
C VAL A 316 13.09 27.04 2.76
N LYS A 317 14.21 27.08 3.49
CA LYS A 317 14.80 28.35 3.94
C LYS A 317 15.39 29.10 2.74
N GLN A 318 15.22 30.44 2.72
CA GLN A 318 15.89 31.28 1.73
C GLN A 318 17.39 31.04 1.73
N PHE A 319 17.99 31.06 0.55
CA PHE A 319 19.45 30.86 0.34
C PHE A 319 20.00 29.50 0.82
N ALA A 320 19.16 28.48 1.01
CA ALA A 320 19.61 27.15 1.36
C ALA A 320 20.52 26.58 0.25
N LYS A 321 21.79 26.37 0.55
CA LYS A 321 22.74 25.71 -0.35
C LYS A 321 22.87 24.25 0.05
N PHE A 322 22.61 23.34 -0.89
CA PHE A 322 22.79 21.91 -0.71
C PHE A 322 24.05 21.44 -1.45
N SER A 323 24.95 20.82 -0.74
CA SER A 323 26.24 20.34 -1.27
C SER A 323 26.66 19.06 -0.57
N ASN A 324 27.39 18.22 -1.29
CA ASN A 324 28.03 17.03 -0.72
C ASN A 324 29.17 17.35 0.25
N SER A 325 29.71 18.57 0.23
CA SER A 325 30.85 18.99 1.07
C SER A 325 30.42 19.64 2.39
N ILE A 326 29.18 20.12 2.53
CA ILE A 326 28.74 20.91 3.68
C ILE A 326 27.91 20.08 4.65
N GLY A 327 28.30 20.09 5.92
CA GLY A 327 27.59 19.45 7.04
C GLY A 327 28.08 18.04 7.38
N GLU A 328 27.70 17.58 8.57
CA GLU A 328 28.07 16.27 9.08
C GLU A 328 27.25 15.17 8.38
N PRO A 329 27.87 14.00 8.16
CA PRO A 329 27.14 12.82 7.68
C PRO A 329 26.03 12.41 8.65
N ILE A 330 24.93 11.85 8.16
CA ILE A 330 23.90 11.27 9.01
C ILE A 330 24.19 9.79 9.27
N SER A 331 23.90 9.35 10.50
CA SER A 331 24.17 7.96 10.92
C SER A 331 23.25 6.94 10.21
N TYR A 332 22.02 7.32 9.88
CA TYR A 332 20.99 6.40 9.33
C TYR A 332 20.58 6.80 7.90
N ILE A 333 21.42 6.45 6.92
CA ILE A 333 21.19 6.75 5.49
C ILE A 333 19.86 6.15 4.97
N SER A 334 19.52 4.94 5.43
CA SER A 334 18.29 4.26 5.04
C SER A 334 17.01 5.03 5.44
N GLN A 335 17.05 5.72 6.58
CA GLN A 335 15.95 6.54 7.05
C GLN A 335 15.74 7.76 6.15
N TYR A 336 16.83 8.42 5.73
CA TYR A 336 16.76 9.51 4.78
C TYR A 336 16.20 9.06 3.43
N ARG A 337 16.70 7.94 2.87
CA ARG A 337 16.22 7.38 1.61
C ARG A 337 14.72 7.07 1.65
N ARG A 338 14.26 6.46 2.74
CA ARG A 338 12.83 6.18 2.96
C ARG A 338 12.01 7.46 3.01
N LEU A 339 12.50 8.50 3.70
CA LEU A 339 11.84 9.79 3.81
C LEU A 339 11.71 10.48 2.45
N ILE A 340 12.82 10.57 1.69
CA ILE A 340 12.79 11.15 0.34
C ILE A 340 11.87 10.35 -0.59
N GLY A 341 11.87 9.02 -0.54
CA GLY A 341 10.92 8.19 -1.30
C GLY A 341 9.46 8.54 -1.00
N LYS A 342 9.12 8.76 0.28
CA LYS A 342 7.78 9.19 0.69
C LYS A 342 7.42 10.59 0.22
N LEU A 343 8.38 11.53 0.25
CA LEU A 343 8.18 12.88 -0.29
C LEU A 343 8.02 12.87 -1.82
N LEU A 344 8.79 12.04 -2.55
CA LEU A 344 8.63 11.84 -3.99
C LEU A 344 7.21 11.36 -4.35
N TYR A 345 6.63 10.49 -3.53
CA TYR A 345 5.25 10.06 -3.74
C TYR A 345 4.24 11.20 -3.55
N LEU A 346 4.49 12.13 -2.61
CA LEU A 346 3.65 13.31 -2.40
C LEU A 346 3.72 14.33 -3.54
N THR A 347 4.80 14.37 -4.33
CA THR A 347 4.91 15.25 -5.50
C THR A 347 3.86 14.96 -6.57
N LEU A 348 3.22 13.80 -6.53
CA LEU A 348 2.13 13.43 -7.45
C LEU A 348 0.94 14.39 -7.38
N THR A 349 0.65 14.95 -6.19
CA THR A 349 -0.44 15.89 -5.97
C THR A 349 0.02 17.27 -5.48
N LYS A 350 1.31 17.41 -5.16
CA LYS A 350 1.90 18.63 -4.60
C LYS A 350 3.08 19.11 -5.44
N PRO A 351 2.81 19.77 -6.59
CA PRO A 351 3.86 20.24 -7.49
C PRO A 351 4.75 21.31 -6.87
N ASP A 352 4.27 22.03 -5.88
CA ASP A 352 4.97 23.06 -5.12
C ASP A 352 6.21 22.57 -4.36
N ILE A 353 6.27 21.30 -3.98
CA ILE A 353 7.45 20.70 -3.35
C ILE A 353 8.35 19.92 -4.32
N CYS A 354 7.94 19.76 -5.59
CA CYS A 354 8.57 18.85 -6.54
C CYS A 354 10.06 19.18 -6.74
N TYR A 355 10.38 20.43 -7.00
CA TYR A 355 11.77 20.88 -7.21
C TYR A 355 12.68 20.52 -6.03
N LEU A 356 12.21 20.83 -4.82
CA LEU A 356 13.02 20.61 -3.61
C LEU A 356 13.24 19.13 -3.32
N VAL A 357 12.19 18.33 -3.47
CA VAL A 357 12.28 16.88 -3.25
C VAL A 357 13.23 16.24 -4.26
N HIS A 358 13.16 16.64 -5.54
CA HIS A 358 14.13 16.20 -6.56
C HIS A 358 15.54 16.68 -6.26
N LYS A 359 15.71 17.91 -5.77
CA LYS A 359 17.03 18.39 -5.35
C LYS A 359 17.61 17.56 -4.20
N LEU A 360 16.79 17.24 -3.20
CA LEU A 360 17.21 16.40 -2.06
C LEU A 360 17.47 14.95 -2.46
N SER A 361 16.78 14.42 -3.48
CA SER A 361 17.00 13.06 -3.96
C SER A 361 18.39 12.84 -4.56
N GLN A 362 19.07 13.90 -5.02
CA GLN A 362 20.45 13.83 -5.51
C GLN A 362 21.45 13.41 -4.43
N PHE A 363 21.11 13.58 -3.14
CA PHE A 363 21.97 13.30 -2.00
C PHE A 363 21.67 11.95 -1.32
N MET A 364 20.87 11.05 -1.92
CA MET A 364 20.50 9.76 -1.32
C MET A 364 21.69 8.80 -1.09
N SER A 365 22.80 8.96 -1.83
CA SER A 365 24.00 8.13 -1.65
C SER A 365 24.80 8.53 -0.42
N SER A 366 24.93 9.84 -0.14
CA SER A 366 25.70 10.40 0.96
C SER A 366 24.99 11.62 1.58
N PRO A 367 23.86 11.40 2.26
CA PRO A 367 23.10 12.49 2.85
C PRO A 367 23.80 13.07 4.09
N LYS A 368 23.60 14.37 4.27
CA LYS A 368 24.15 15.13 5.41
C LYS A 368 23.03 15.77 6.23
N VAL A 369 23.38 16.23 7.44
CA VAL A 369 22.43 16.86 8.38
C VAL A 369 21.61 17.99 7.73
N PRO A 370 22.18 18.92 6.94
CA PRO A 370 21.39 19.95 6.27
C PRO A 370 20.33 19.41 5.31
N HIS A 371 20.61 18.28 4.61
CA HIS A 371 19.65 17.63 3.71
C HIS A 371 18.44 17.06 4.47
N LEU A 372 18.71 16.40 5.61
CA LEU A 372 17.66 15.87 6.48
C LEU A 372 16.81 16.99 7.11
N GLN A 373 17.44 18.07 7.56
CA GLN A 373 16.74 19.25 8.10
C GLN A 373 15.81 19.88 7.03
N ALA A 374 16.28 19.99 5.79
CA ALA A 374 15.45 20.49 4.69
C ALA A 374 14.25 19.58 4.42
N ALA A 375 14.42 18.26 4.44
CA ALA A 375 13.31 17.32 4.32
C ALA A 375 12.27 17.50 5.44
N TYR A 376 12.69 17.72 6.68
CA TYR A 376 11.78 18.02 7.79
C TYR A 376 11.05 19.37 7.63
N ILE A 377 11.67 20.38 7.02
CA ILE A 377 10.99 21.67 6.72
C ILE A 377 9.90 21.44 5.70
N ILE A 378 10.13 20.65 4.64
CA ILE A 378 9.09 20.27 3.67
C ILE A 378 7.90 19.61 4.38
N ILE A 379 8.14 18.69 5.31
CA ILE A 379 7.06 18.02 6.03
C ILE A 379 6.29 19.00 6.93
N LYS A 380 6.97 19.92 7.62
CA LYS A 380 6.33 20.97 8.39
C LYS A 380 5.52 21.94 7.51
N TYR A 381 5.96 22.19 6.29
CA TYR A 381 5.20 22.95 5.28
C TYR A 381 3.93 22.19 4.87
N LEU A 382 4.05 20.90 4.55
CA LEU A 382 2.92 20.05 4.18
C LEU A 382 1.84 19.96 5.29
N LYS A 383 2.26 20.04 6.55
CA LYS A 383 1.34 20.11 7.69
C LYS A 383 0.38 21.30 7.63
N LYS A 384 0.81 22.44 7.12
CA LYS A 384 -0.03 23.64 7.01
C LYS A 384 -1.19 23.44 6.02
N THR A 385 -0.96 22.67 4.95
CA THR A 385 -1.91 22.49 3.85
C THR A 385 -2.07 21.02 3.45
N PRO A 386 -2.47 20.12 4.37
CA PRO A 386 -2.52 18.68 4.08
C PRO A 386 -3.54 18.32 2.99
N ARG A 387 -4.59 19.14 2.82
CA ARG A 387 -5.64 18.95 1.79
C ARG A 387 -5.32 19.58 0.43
N GLN A 388 -4.28 20.41 0.35
CA GLN A 388 -3.86 20.98 -0.93
C GLN A 388 -3.49 19.87 -1.91
N GLY A 389 -3.84 20.04 -3.18
CA GLY A 389 -3.60 19.05 -4.21
C GLY A 389 -3.87 19.62 -5.61
N LEU A 390 -4.17 18.74 -6.56
CA LEU A 390 -4.48 19.11 -7.94
C LEU A 390 -5.99 19.36 -8.10
N PHE A 391 -6.31 20.36 -8.89
CA PHE A 391 -7.67 20.69 -9.27
C PHE A 391 -7.81 20.53 -10.79
N LEU A 392 -8.69 19.63 -11.21
CA LEU A 392 -8.98 19.32 -12.60
C LEU A 392 -10.35 19.88 -12.93
N SER A 393 -10.39 21.00 -13.66
CA SER A 393 -11.62 21.69 -14.04
C SER A 393 -12.33 20.97 -15.19
N ALA A 394 -13.66 20.88 -15.14
CA ALA A 394 -14.47 20.41 -16.26
C ALA A 394 -14.48 21.39 -17.45
N TYR A 395 -14.05 22.61 -17.22
CA TYR A 395 -14.00 23.67 -18.24
C TYR A 395 -12.61 23.87 -18.86
N SER A 396 -11.64 22.99 -18.53
CA SER A 396 -10.33 23.03 -19.17
C SER A 396 -10.43 22.58 -20.63
N SER A 397 -9.71 23.27 -21.53
CA SER A 397 -9.43 22.74 -22.88
C SER A 397 -8.50 21.53 -22.77
N LEU A 398 -8.77 20.49 -23.54
CA LEU A 398 -7.89 19.32 -23.69
C LEU A 398 -6.81 19.61 -24.73
#